data_aa6e8dce847ce7092d51f6ad60ec1174
#
_entry.id   aa6e8dce847ce7092d51f6ad60ec1174
#
_cell.length_a   1.000
_cell.length_b   1.000
_cell.length_c   1.000
_cell.angle_alpha   90.00
_cell.angle_beta   90.00
_cell.angle_gamma   90.00
#
_symmetry.space_group_name_H-M   'P 1'
#
loop_
_entity.id
_entity.type
_entity.pdbx_description
1 polymer ?
#
loop_
_entity_poly.entity_id
_entity_poly.type
_entity_poly.pdbx_seq_one_letter_code
_entity_poly.pdbx_strand_id
1 'polypeptide(L)'
;MIDSDRMAEIPLGMESAGTLKMFALYPELQEVLEKGSVFFIDELNARLHPLLVRNFLLTFLNPEINTNHAQLVFTTHDTWQLSNQLLRRDEIWFVEKDKRGVSALYSLADFVDEDGYRIRKDESYEKNYLLGKYGAIPNLKSIDVFRED
;
A
#
# COMPACT_ATOMS: atom_id res chain seq x y z
N MET A 1 1.52 -18.49 33.70
CA MET A 1 0.18 -18.93 33.30
C MET A 1 -0.71 -17.69 33.34
N ILE A 2 -1.16 -17.22 32.22
CA ILE A 2 -2.13 -16.11 32.11
C ILE A 2 -3.50 -16.82 32.33
N ASP A 3 -4.21 -16.37 33.36
CA ASP A 3 -5.55 -16.86 33.68
C ASP A 3 -6.49 -16.44 32.54
N SER A 4 -6.90 -17.38 31.67
CA SER A 4 -7.63 -17.17 30.44
C SER A 4 -9.08 -16.73 30.61
N ASP A 5 -9.58 -16.63 31.87
CA ASP A 5 -10.99 -16.33 32.15
C ASP A 5 -11.26 -14.93 32.72
N ARG A 6 -10.26 -14.10 32.82
CA ARG A 6 -10.46 -12.67 33.20
C ARG A 6 -10.56 -11.79 31.99
N MET A 7 -11.77 -11.45 31.56
CA MET A 7 -12.00 -10.33 30.66
C MET A 7 -11.67 -9.03 31.40
N ALA A 8 -10.73 -8.26 30.87
CA ALA A 8 -10.46 -6.91 31.34
C ALA A 8 -11.06 -5.91 30.30
N GLU A 9 -11.85 -4.98 30.78
CA GLU A 9 -12.30 -3.86 29.94
C GLU A 9 -11.16 -2.86 29.78
N ILE A 10 -10.78 -2.62 28.54
CA ILE A 10 -9.77 -1.60 28.17
C ILE A 10 -10.49 -0.47 27.46
N PRO A 11 -10.37 0.78 27.94
CA PRO A 11 -10.90 1.93 27.21
C PRO A 11 -10.34 1.99 25.78
N LEU A 12 -11.18 2.24 24.78
CA LEU A 12 -10.77 2.27 23.37
C LEU A 12 -9.58 3.22 23.11
N GLY A 13 -9.51 4.35 23.83
CA GLY A 13 -8.39 5.29 23.74
C GLY A 13 -7.04 4.75 24.26
N MET A 14 -6.99 3.61 24.92
CA MET A 14 -5.76 2.92 25.34
C MET A 14 -5.28 1.86 24.34
N GLU A 15 -6.06 1.63 23.29
CA GLU A 15 -5.68 0.72 22.22
C GLU A 15 -4.58 1.28 21.32
N SER A 16 -3.90 0.38 20.59
CA SER A 16 -2.87 0.80 19.64
C SER A 16 -3.47 1.64 18.52
N ALA A 17 -2.67 2.56 17.96
CA ALA A 17 -3.11 3.35 16.81
C ALA A 17 -3.52 2.50 15.60
N GLY A 18 -2.91 1.32 15.42
CA GLY A 18 -3.29 0.36 14.38
C GLY A 18 -4.64 -0.28 14.65
N THR A 19 -4.92 -0.67 15.89
CA THR A 19 -6.23 -1.19 16.32
C THR A 19 -7.33 -0.16 16.09
N LEU A 20 -7.08 1.09 16.48
CA LEU A 20 -8.03 2.19 16.28
C LEU A 20 -8.30 2.45 14.80
N LYS A 21 -7.26 2.42 13.95
CA LYS A 21 -7.42 2.56 12.49
C LYS A 21 -8.26 1.43 11.91
N MET A 22 -7.97 0.18 12.25
CA MET A 22 -8.76 -0.97 11.78
C MET A 22 -10.21 -0.90 12.26
N PHE A 23 -10.43 -0.49 13.50
CA PHE A 23 -11.77 -0.30 14.04
C PHE A 23 -12.57 0.75 13.27
N ALA A 24 -11.92 1.85 12.86
CA ALA A 24 -12.54 2.89 12.06
C ALA A 24 -12.81 2.45 10.62
N LEU A 25 -11.90 1.69 10.00
CA LEU A 25 -12.04 1.24 8.61
C LEU A 25 -13.03 0.08 8.43
N TYR A 26 -13.25 -0.73 9.47
CA TYR A 26 -14.01 -1.97 9.34
C TYR A 26 -15.48 -1.77 8.95
N PRO A 27 -16.26 -0.84 9.52
CA PRO A 27 -17.64 -0.59 9.11
C PRO A 27 -17.74 -0.13 7.65
N GLU A 28 -16.84 0.76 7.22
CA GLU A 28 -16.80 1.24 5.83
C GLU A 28 -16.43 0.12 4.85
N LEU A 29 -15.46 -0.73 5.24
CA LEU A 29 -15.09 -1.91 4.46
C LEU A 29 -16.30 -2.84 4.24
N GLN A 30 -17.07 -3.13 5.30
CA GLN A 30 -18.25 -3.97 5.20
C GLN A 30 -19.30 -3.36 4.23
N GLU A 31 -19.59 -2.07 4.40
CA GLU A 31 -20.55 -1.36 3.55
C GLU A 31 -20.11 -1.37 2.07
N VAL A 32 -18.83 -1.14 1.81
CA VAL A 32 -18.27 -1.13 0.45
C VAL A 32 -18.36 -2.51 -0.19
N LEU A 33 -18.03 -3.58 0.53
CA LEU A 33 -18.14 -4.95 0.04
C LEU A 33 -19.58 -5.37 -0.21
N GLU A 34 -20.52 -4.98 0.65
CA GLU A 34 -21.95 -5.25 0.48
C GLU A 34 -22.55 -4.53 -0.73
N LYS A 35 -22.14 -3.28 -0.96
CA LYS A 35 -22.66 -2.44 -2.05
C LYS A 35 -21.94 -2.61 -3.38
N GLY A 36 -20.79 -3.26 -3.43
CA GLY A 36 -19.95 -3.33 -4.62
C GLY A 36 -19.43 -1.96 -5.07
N SER A 37 -19.17 -1.06 -4.11
CA SER A 37 -18.75 0.32 -4.38
C SER A 37 -17.24 0.49 -4.39
N VAL A 38 -16.76 1.72 -4.61
CA VAL A 38 -15.32 2.04 -4.62
C VAL A 38 -14.92 2.61 -3.26
N PHE A 39 -13.85 2.07 -2.68
CA PHE A 39 -13.26 2.55 -1.44
C PHE A 39 -11.95 3.30 -1.72
N PHE A 40 -11.88 4.56 -1.33
CA PHE A 40 -10.67 5.37 -1.45
C PHE A 40 -10.01 5.53 -0.10
N ILE A 41 -8.73 5.13 0.02
CA ILE A 41 -7.97 5.25 1.27
C ILE A 41 -6.62 5.91 0.99
N ASP A 42 -6.40 7.06 1.60
CA ASP A 42 -5.08 7.70 1.58
C ASP A 42 -4.19 7.11 2.67
N GLU A 43 -2.92 6.83 2.33
CA GLU A 43 -1.93 6.22 3.21
C GLU A 43 -2.46 4.98 3.96
N LEU A 44 -2.92 3.98 3.21
CA LEU A 44 -3.46 2.73 3.80
C LEU A 44 -2.49 2.10 4.81
N ASN A 45 -1.18 2.14 4.53
CA ASN A 45 -0.13 1.57 5.38
C ASN A 45 0.10 2.34 6.70
N ALA A 46 -0.33 3.60 6.80
CA ALA A 46 -0.07 4.41 7.99
C ALA A 46 -0.60 3.74 9.25
N ARG A 47 0.28 3.51 10.24
CA ARG A 47 -0.02 2.88 11.54
C ARG A 47 -0.45 1.41 11.47
N LEU A 48 -0.44 0.76 10.32
CA LEU A 48 -0.76 -0.65 10.16
C LEU A 48 0.50 -1.49 9.96
N HIS A 49 0.50 -2.68 10.55
CA HIS A 49 1.52 -3.67 10.24
C HIS A 49 1.38 -4.12 8.78
N PRO A 50 2.48 -4.31 8.01
CA PRO A 50 2.43 -4.70 6.59
C PRO A 50 1.55 -5.92 6.30
N LEU A 51 1.51 -6.91 7.20
CA LEU A 51 0.63 -8.07 7.06
C LEU A 51 -0.85 -7.72 7.17
N LEU A 52 -1.23 -6.71 7.97
CA LEU A 52 -2.61 -6.24 8.03
C LEU A 52 -3.01 -5.53 6.74
N VAL A 53 -2.11 -4.70 6.18
CA VAL A 53 -2.32 -4.08 4.86
C VAL A 53 -2.52 -5.16 3.81
N ARG A 54 -1.64 -6.17 3.77
CA ARG A 54 -1.76 -7.28 2.83
C ARG A 54 -3.09 -8.04 2.98
N ASN A 55 -3.51 -8.31 4.20
CA ASN A 55 -4.79 -8.98 4.45
C ASN A 55 -5.97 -8.14 3.98
N PHE A 56 -5.90 -6.82 4.17
CA PHE A 56 -6.90 -5.88 3.68
C PHE A 56 -7.00 -5.91 2.15
N LEU A 57 -5.85 -5.92 1.44
CA LEU A 57 -5.83 -6.05 -0.02
C LEU A 57 -6.40 -7.39 -0.48
N LEU A 58 -6.03 -8.49 0.18
CA LEU A 58 -6.53 -9.83 -0.13
C LEU A 58 -8.05 -9.94 0.01
N THR A 59 -8.68 -9.16 0.90
CA THR A 59 -10.14 -9.10 1.03
C THR A 59 -10.80 -8.63 -0.27
N PHE A 60 -10.24 -7.63 -0.95
CA PHE A 60 -10.76 -7.14 -2.23
C PHE A 60 -10.43 -8.07 -3.41
N LEU A 61 -9.27 -8.75 -3.34
CA LEU A 61 -8.80 -9.66 -4.40
C LEU A 61 -9.46 -11.05 -4.33
N ASN A 62 -10.06 -11.43 -3.20
CA ASN A 62 -10.70 -12.72 -3.04
C ASN A 62 -12.17 -12.68 -3.54
N PRO A 63 -12.51 -13.39 -4.64
CA PRO A 63 -13.86 -13.38 -5.19
C PRO A 63 -14.91 -14.05 -4.27
N GLU A 64 -14.49 -14.86 -3.31
CA GLU A 64 -15.40 -15.48 -2.33
C GLU A 64 -15.82 -14.48 -1.25
N ILE A 65 -15.01 -13.45 -0.99
CA ILE A 65 -15.29 -12.38 -0.03
C ILE A 65 -15.91 -11.18 -0.76
N ASN A 66 -15.28 -10.75 -1.83
CA ASN A 66 -15.71 -9.61 -2.64
C ASN A 66 -16.69 -10.05 -3.76
N THR A 67 -17.83 -10.56 -3.36
CA THR A 67 -18.85 -11.10 -4.29
C THR A 67 -19.55 -10.04 -5.13
N ASN A 68 -19.57 -8.79 -4.66
CA ASN A 68 -20.22 -7.67 -5.36
C ASN A 68 -19.22 -6.79 -6.14
N HIS A 69 -17.98 -7.28 -6.33
CA HIS A 69 -16.96 -6.59 -7.13
C HIS A 69 -16.62 -5.17 -6.66
N ALA A 70 -16.58 -4.97 -5.34
CA ALA A 70 -16.10 -3.72 -4.76
C ALA A 70 -14.66 -3.44 -5.21
N GLN A 71 -14.30 -2.17 -5.32
CA GLN A 71 -12.98 -1.73 -5.76
C GLN A 71 -12.26 -0.98 -4.65
N LEU A 72 -10.95 -1.18 -4.54
CA LEU A 72 -10.10 -0.44 -3.62
C LEU A 72 -9.12 0.42 -4.40
N VAL A 73 -9.11 1.72 -4.13
CA VAL A 73 -8.11 2.67 -4.60
C VAL A 73 -7.39 3.21 -3.37
N PHE A 74 -6.09 3.03 -3.30
CA PHE A 74 -5.34 3.47 -2.13
C PHE A 74 -3.98 4.07 -2.51
N THR A 75 -3.48 4.97 -1.67
CA THR A 75 -2.10 5.43 -1.73
C THR A 75 -1.28 4.74 -0.65
N THR A 76 0.01 4.57 -0.91
CA THR A 76 0.97 4.03 0.05
C THR A 76 2.39 4.45 -0.31
N HIS A 77 3.23 4.60 0.70
CA HIS A 77 4.68 4.68 0.54
C HIS A 77 5.40 3.39 0.95
N ASP A 78 4.63 2.34 1.30
CA ASP A 78 5.14 1.02 1.66
C ASP A 78 5.35 0.17 0.40
N THR A 79 6.60 -0.20 0.14
CA THR A 79 7.00 -1.00 -1.03
C THR A 79 6.72 -2.49 -0.87
N TRP A 80 6.43 -2.94 0.33
CA TRP A 80 6.22 -4.36 0.64
C TRP A 80 5.03 -4.99 -0.11
N GLN A 81 4.10 -4.15 -0.56
CA GLN A 81 2.96 -4.58 -1.36
C GLN A 81 3.25 -4.63 -2.87
N LEU A 82 4.42 -4.12 -3.31
CA LEU A 82 4.85 -4.17 -4.72
C LEU A 82 5.32 -5.59 -5.08
N SER A 83 4.36 -6.50 -5.16
CA SER A 83 4.60 -7.91 -5.44
C SER A 83 3.78 -8.36 -6.65
N ASN A 84 4.46 -8.99 -7.61
CA ASN A 84 3.84 -9.62 -8.79
C ASN A 84 2.94 -10.81 -8.43
N GLN A 85 3.02 -11.31 -7.20
CA GLN A 85 2.13 -12.34 -6.65
C GLN A 85 0.85 -11.76 -6.04
N LEU A 86 0.85 -10.45 -5.76
CA LEU A 86 -0.28 -9.77 -5.12
C LEU A 86 -1.02 -8.87 -6.12
N LEU A 87 -0.29 -8.06 -6.86
CA LEU A 87 -0.86 -7.04 -7.75
C LEU A 87 -0.40 -7.25 -9.20
N ARG A 88 -1.31 -6.98 -10.14
CA ARG A 88 -0.98 -6.90 -11.55
C ARG A 88 -0.31 -5.56 -11.87
N ARG A 89 0.42 -5.50 -12.99
CA ARG A 89 1.11 -4.26 -13.42
C ARG A 89 0.16 -3.09 -13.68
N ASP A 90 -1.03 -3.38 -14.16
CA ASP A 90 -2.08 -2.39 -14.44
C ASP A 90 -2.78 -1.88 -13.17
N GLU A 91 -2.58 -2.55 -12.04
CA GLU A 91 -3.07 -2.12 -10.72
C GLU A 91 -2.06 -1.25 -9.97
N ILE A 92 -0.81 -1.16 -10.46
CA ILE A 92 0.26 -0.40 -9.83
C ILE A 92 0.48 0.91 -10.59
N TRP A 93 0.37 2.01 -9.86
CA TRP A 93 0.54 3.36 -10.39
C TRP A 93 1.56 4.12 -9.58
N PHE A 94 2.41 4.88 -10.25
CA PHE A 94 3.42 5.74 -9.64
C PHE A 94 3.05 7.20 -9.81
N VAL A 95 3.31 7.98 -8.76
CA VAL A 95 3.19 9.44 -8.79
C VAL A 95 4.58 10.02 -8.60
N GLU A 96 5.02 10.82 -9.53
CA GLU A 96 6.29 11.52 -9.48
C GLU A 96 6.07 13.02 -9.57
N LYS A 97 6.84 13.79 -8.81
CA LYS A 97 6.81 15.24 -8.85
C LYS A 97 8.13 15.79 -9.36
N ASP A 98 8.09 16.57 -10.43
CA ASP A 98 9.28 17.19 -11.01
C ASP A 98 9.79 18.36 -10.13
N LYS A 99 10.98 18.89 -10.48
CA LYS A 99 11.61 20.03 -9.78
C LYS A 99 10.78 21.32 -9.85
N ARG A 100 9.84 21.43 -10.78
CA ARG A 100 8.93 22.57 -10.95
C ARG A 100 7.63 22.38 -10.17
N GLY A 101 7.45 21.21 -9.53
CA GLY A 101 6.26 20.88 -8.73
C GLY A 101 5.12 20.28 -9.57
N VAL A 102 5.37 19.94 -10.83
CA VAL A 102 4.37 19.25 -11.67
C VAL A 102 4.37 17.77 -11.35
N SER A 103 3.19 17.22 -11.08
CA SER A 103 3.01 15.79 -10.82
C SER A 103 2.67 15.04 -12.10
N ALA A 104 3.28 13.86 -12.28
CA ALA A 104 2.95 12.91 -13.33
C ALA A 104 2.43 11.62 -12.67
N LEU A 105 1.43 11.00 -13.29
CA LEU A 105 0.86 9.71 -12.91
C LEU A 105 1.05 8.75 -14.07
N TYR A 106 1.60 7.56 -13.82
CA TYR A 106 1.81 6.53 -14.84
C TYR A 106 1.69 5.13 -14.25
N SER A 107 1.24 4.19 -15.08
CA SER A 107 1.08 2.79 -14.70
C SER A 107 2.38 2.00 -14.90
N LEU A 108 2.64 1.03 -14.04
CA LEU A 108 3.71 0.05 -14.27
C LEU A 108 3.47 -0.76 -15.56
N ALA A 109 2.22 -0.91 -16.00
CA ALA A 109 1.90 -1.60 -17.25
C ALA A 109 2.34 -0.82 -18.50
N ASP A 110 2.40 0.51 -18.41
CA ASP A 110 2.80 1.39 -19.51
C ASP A 110 4.31 1.66 -19.50
N PHE A 111 4.99 1.28 -18.42
CA PHE A 111 6.43 1.48 -18.29
C PHE A 111 7.20 0.63 -19.31
N VAL A 112 8.15 1.30 -19.96
CA VAL A 112 9.07 0.70 -20.92
C VAL A 112 10.49 1.05 -20.46
N ASP A 113 11.39 0.08 -20.44
CA ASP A 113 12.78 0.31 -20.07
C ASP A 113 13.56 1.07 -21.18
N GLU A 114 14.82 1.40 -20.91
CA GLU A 114 15.69 2.11 -21.84
C GLU A 114 15.90 1.36 -23.18
N ASP A 115 15.75 0.07 -23.19
CA ASP A 115 15.88 -0.81 -24.37
C ASP A 115 14.53 -1.00 -25.10
N GLY A 116 13.46 -0.40 -24.62
CA GLY A 116 12.12 -0.49 -25.21
C GLY A 116 11.32 -1.72 -24.80
N TYR A 117 11.76 -2.47 -23.79
CA TYR A 117 11.05 -3.65 -23.30
C TYR A 117 10.08 -3.31 -22.18
N ARG A 118 8.93 -3.96 -22.20
CA ARG A 118 7.96 -3.89 -21.11
C ARG A 118 8.41 -4.72 -19.92
N ILE A 119 8.08 -4.26 -18.72
CA ILE A 119 8.34 -4.99 -17.48
C ILE A 119 7.75 -6.40 -17.54
N ARG A 120 8.56 -7.39 -17.24
CA ARG A 120 8.15 -8.81 -17.25
C ARG A 120 7.37 -9.15 -15.97
N LYS A 121 6.45 -10.12 -16.08
CA LYS A 121 5.64 -10.59 -14.94
C LYS A 121 6.46 -11.28 -13.84
N ASP A 122 7.62 -11.82 -14.19
CA ASP A 122 8.53 -12.55 -13.30
C ASP A 122 9.55 -11.63 -12.60
N GLU A 123 9.57 -10.34 -12.91
CA GLU A 123 10.46 -9.38 -12.24
C GLU A 123 9.98 -9.06 -10.82
N SER A 124 10.95 -8.78 -9.92
CA SER A 124 10.66 -8.25 -8.60
C SER A 124 10.35 -6.76 -8.70
N TYR A 125 9.09 -6.39 -8.57
CA TYR A 125 8.65 -5.00 -8.69
C TYR A 125 9.25 -4.14 -7.57
N GLU A 126 9.23 -4.62 -6.33
CA GLU A 126 9.81 -3.92 -5.19
C GLU A 126 11.29 -3.63 -5.39
N LYS A 127 12.09 -4.66 -5.72
CA LYS A 127 13.54 -4.50 -5.95
C LYS A 127 13.83 -3.48 -7.05
N ASN A 128 13.12 -3.57 -8.17
CA ASN A 128 13.32 -2.67 -9.29
C ASN A 128 12.92 -1.23 -8.96
N TYR A 129 11.85 -1.03 -8.18
CA TYR A 129 11.45 0.29 -7.69
C TYR A 129 12.52 0.89 -6.78
N LEU A 130 13.01 0.13 -5.80
CA LEU A 130 14.07 0.58 -4.87
C LEU A 130 15.40 0.90 -5.58
N LEU A 131 15.67 0.26 -6.72
CA LEU A 131 16.80 0.58 -7.61
C LEU A 131 16.52 1.80 -8.52
N GLY A 132 15.34 2.40 -8.45
CA GLY A 132 14.96 3.55 -9.26
C GLY A 132 14.59 3.25 -10.71
N LYS A 133 14.44 1.94 -11.08
CA LYS A 133 14.16 1.53 -12.46
C LYS A 133 12.85 2.14 -13.00
N TYR A 134 11.88 2.37 -12.13
CA TYR A 134 10.57 2.91 -12.52
C TYR A 134 10.40 4.42 -12.29
N GLY A 135 11.44 5.12 -11.81
CA GLY A 135 11.29 6.49 -11.34
C GLY A 135 10.52 6.57 -10.01
N ALA A 136 9.91 7.71 -9.74
CA ALA A 136 9.08 8.00 -8.55
C ALA A 136 9.76 7.70 -7.20
N ILE A 137 11.09 7.69 -7.16
CA ILE A 137 11.86 7.54 -5.92
C ILE A 137 12.20 8.91 -5.32
N PRO A 138 12.21 9.03 -3.98
CA PRO A 138 12.61 10.26 -3.32
C PRO A 138 14.05 10.65 -3.69
N ASN A 139 14.25 11.92 -4.09
CA ASN A 139 15.59 12.45 -4.31
C ASN A 139 16.23 12.77 -2.95
N LEU A 140 16.89 11.79 -2.37
CA LEU A 140 17.56 11.91 -1.09
C LEU A 140 18.90 12.66 -1.31
N LYS A 141 18.96 13.92 -0.87
CA LYS A 141 20.26 14.59 -0.69
C LYS A 141 20.97 13.89 0.43
N SER A 142 22.26 13.51 0.22
CA SER A 142 23.10 13.03 1.31
C SER A 142 23.16 14.10 2.41
N ILE A 143 22.74 13.75 3.60
CA ILE A 143 22.99 14.59 4.77
C ILE A 143 24.42 14.31 5.17
N ASP A 144 25.37 15.15 4.77
CA ASP A 144 26.74 15.13 5.26
C ASP A 144 26.77 15.60 6.73
N VAL A 145 26.37 14.71 7.64
CA VAL A 145 26.31 15.00 9.08
C VAL A 145 27.68 14.83 9.75
N PHE A 146 28.68 14.27 9.05
CA PHE A 146 29.98 13.93 9.61
C PHE A 146 31.16 14.40 8.70
N ARG A 147 31.19 15.67 8.34
CA ARG A 147 32.48 16.29 8.05
C ARG A 147 33.01 16.88 9.36
N GLU A 148 33.85 16.13 10.05
CA GLU A 148 34.80 16.71 10.98
C GLU A 148 35.81 17.53 10.15
N ASP A 149 35.90 18.85 10.42
CA ASP A 149 36.95 19.74 9.92
C ASP A 149 38.31 19.38 10.54
#